data_317f09495ab3a9a19f56987da0a40055
#
_entry.id   317f09495ab3a9a19f56987da0a40055
#
_cell.length_a   1.000
_cell.length_b   1.000
_cell.length_c   1.000
_cell.angle_alpha   90.00
_cell.angle_beta   90.00
_cell.angle_gamma   90.00
#
_symmetry.space_group_name_H-M   'P 1'
#
loop_
_entity.id
_entity.type
_entity.pdbx_description
1 polymer ?
#
loop_
_entity_poly.entity_id
_entity_poly.type
_entity_poly.pdbx_seq_one_letter_code
_entity_poly.pdbx_strand_id
1 'polypeptide(L)'
;MFRNISKDYIISLLKIFSGLLIIVIFAQISLGSAVRLTGSGLSCPDWPLCYGLWFPNQEKLSMISDVNYEFYQIMLEWIHRFNAAIFIAPLTLIVFIIGLKLNNSDINQKTLYAILVFLAVQGLIGGFTVFDRNSPWSVAIHLGFALILLLLVIRVFMQSLNLNLDISFPKIKGKLSTLIISIFFIMLTMLMGAIVSKSGSSLACDIWPLCSNDGLSIFQHNKFIHIIHRVLAIISAIRIYFV
;
A
#
# COMPACT_ATOMS: atom_id res chain seq x y z
N MET A 1 1.17 42.35 0.82
CA MET A 1 1.34 42.23 2.28
C MET A 1 1.31 40.75 2.65
N PHE A 2 2.40 40.02 2.44
CA PHE A 2 2.50 38.58 2.76
C PHE A 2 2.75 38.47 4.27
N ARG A 3 1.75 38.02 4.99
CA ARG A 3 1.82 37.73 6.42
C ARG A 3 2.93 36.70 6.63
N ASN A 4 3.97 36.98 7.42
CA ASN A 4 4.97 36.00 7.82
C ASN A 4 4.25 34.89 8.59
N ILE A 5 3.99 33.78 7.90
CA ILE A 5 3.37 32.59 8.49
C ILE A 5 4.39 32.01 9.47
N SER A 6 4.02 31.87 10.74
CA SER A 6 4.94 31.32 11.75
C SER A 6 5.33 29.87 11.41
N LYS A 7 6.58 29.51 11.71
CA LYS A 7 7.11 28.15 11.52
C LYS A 7 6.21 27.11 12.18
N ASP A 8 5.73 27.38 13.39
CA ASP A 8 4.87 26.48 14.15
C ASP A 8 3.54 26.20 13.45
N TYR A 9 2.99 27.20 12.77
CA TYR A 9 1.78 27.03 11.96
C TYR A 9 2.02 26.12 10.76
N ILE A 10 3.16 26.25 10.07
CA ILE A 10 3.54 25.39 8.94
C ILE A 10 3.73 23.94 9.41
N ILE A 11 4.39 23.72 10.55
CA ILE A 11 4.56 22.40 11.16
C ILE A 11 3.19 21.79 11.52
N SER A 12 2.28 22.59 12.10
CA SER A 12 0.93 22.14 12.43
C SER A 12 0.14 21.70 11.19
N LEU A 13 0.23 22.46 10.09
CA LEU A 13 -0.37 22.07 8.82
C LEU A 13 0.24 20.77 8.28
N LEU A 14 1.57 20.67 8.29
CA LEU A 14 2.26 19.45 7.83
C LEU A 14 1.81 18.22 8.63
N LYS A 15 1.69 18.34 9.94
CA LYS A 15 1.19 17.29 10.83
C LYS A 15 -0.23 16.86 10.46
N ILE A 16 -1.15 17.81 10.26
CA ILE A 16 -2.54 17.52 9.91
C ILE A 16 -2.62 16.80 8.55
N PHE A 17 -1.98 17.37 7.52
CA PHE A 17 -2.08 16.82 6.16
C PHE A 17 -1.31 15.50 6.00
N SER A 18 -0.16 15.33 6.63
CA SER A 18 0.54 14.04 6.61
C SER A 18 -0.21 12.97 7.40
N GLY A 19 -0.83 13.33 8.54
CA GLY A 19 -1.69 12.41 9.30
C GLY A 19 -2.92 11.97 8.49
N LEU A 20 -3.59 12.92 7.82
CA LEU A 20 -4.70 12.61 6.93
C LEU A 20 -4.27 11.72 5.76
N LEU A 21 -3.11 12.01 5.17
CA LEU A 21 -2.56 11.21 4.06
C LEU A 21 -2.26 9.77 4.50
N ILE A 22 -1.77 9.53 5.72
CA ILE A 22 -1.57 8.19 6.28
C ILE A 22 -2.91 7.43 6.30
N ILE A 23 -3.97 8.06 6.82
CA ILE A 23 -5.30 7.44 6.91
C ILE A 23 -5.81 7.08 5.51
N VAL A 24 -5.69 7.99 4.56
CA VAL A 24 -6.19 7.78 3.18
C VAL A 24 -5.38 6.70 2.45
N ILE A 25 -4.04 6.64 2.62
CA ILE A 25 -3.22 5.57 2.04
C ILE A 25 -3.57 4.22 2.68
N PHE A 26 -3.77 4.17 4.00
CA PHE A 26 -4.19 2.93 4.67
C PHE A 26 -5.55 2.44 4.17
N ALA A 27 -6.53 3.35 4.03
CA ALA A 27 -7.83 3.04 3.45
C ALA A 27 -7.71 2.56 1.99
N GLN A 28 -6.79 3.15 1.21
CA GLN A 28 -6.50 2.75 -0.17
C GLN A 28 -5.93 1.31 -0.24
N ILE A 29 -5.00 0.96 0.63
CA ILE A 29 -4.44 -0.41 0.71
C ILE A 29 -5.55 -1.41 1.09
N SER A 30 -6.42 -1.03 2.03
CA SER A 30 -7.57 -1.85 2.44
C SER A 30 -8.57 -2.03 1.30
N LEU A 31 -8.87 -0.95 0.57
CA LEU A 31 -9.73 -0.99 -0.62
C LEU A 31 -9.13 -1.85 -1.73
N GLY A 32 -7.80 -1.74 -1.98
CA GLY A 32 -7.09 -2.61 -2.93
C GLY A 32 -7.17 -4.09 -2.53
N SER A 33 -7.16 -4.39 -1.23
CA SER A 33 -7.40 -5.76 -0.74
C SER A 33 -8.82 -6.24 -1.00
N ALA A 34 -9.84 -5.38 -0.84
CA ALA A 34 -11.23 -5.67 -1.17
C ALA A 34 -11.39 -5.93 -2.68
N VAL A 35 -10.83 -5.07 -3.55
CA VAL A 35 -10.80 -5.26 -5.01
C VAL A 35 -10.23 -6.63 -5.38
N ARG A 36 -9.14 -7.03 -4.71
CA ARG A 36 -8.51 -8.33 -4.93
C ARG A 36 -9.39 -9.51 -4.48
N LEU A 37 -9.96 -9.43 -3.27
CA LEU A 37 -10.74 -10.53 -2.66
C LEU A 37 -12.07 -10.76 -3.39
N THR A 38 -12.68 -9.72 -3.94
CA THR A 38 -13.93 -9.81 -4.71
C THR A 38 -13.73 -10.16 -6.18
N GLY A 39 -12.47 -10.36 -6.62
CA GLY A 39 -12.18 -10.59 -8.03
C GLY A 39 -12.40 -9.37 -8.94
N SER A 40 -12.53 -8.18 -8.36
CA SER A 40 -12.86 -6.94 -9.08
C SER A 40 -11.68 -6.31 -9.85
N GLY A 41 -10.46 -6.82 -9.68
CA GLY A 41 -9.25 -6.13 -10.14
C GLY A 41 -9.02 -6.09 -11.66
N LEU A 42 -9.92 -6.62 -12.47
CA LEU A 42 -9.94 -6.49 -13.94
C LEU A 42 -11.33 -6.13 -14.45
N SER A 43 -12.17 -5.58 -13.57
CA SER A 43 -13.52 -5.18 -13.92
C SER A 43 -13.57 -3.88 -14.75
N CYS A 44 -12.47 -3.12 -14.76
CA CYS A 44 -12.24 -2.00 -15.67
C CYS A 44 -11.16 -2.41 -16.68
N PRO A 45 -11.50 -2.68 -17.96
CA PRO A 45 -10.56 -3.26 -18.92
C PRO A 45 -9.49 -2.28 -19.43
N ASP A 46 -9.73 -0.99 -19.29
CA ASP A 46 -8.87 0.10 -19.73
C ASP A 46 -8.30 0.90 -18.55
N TRP A 47 -7.30 1.71 -18.81
CA TRP A 47 -6.68 2.61 -17.85
C TRP A 47 -6.23 3.90 -18.54
N PRO A 48 -6.47 5.11 -17.98
CA PRO A 48 -7.03 5.41 -16.65
C PRO A 48 -8.57 5.35 -16.56
N LEU A 49 -9.27 5.18 -17.66
CA LEU A 49 -10.71 5.10 -17.75
C LEU A 49 -11.25 3.74 -17.26
N CYS A 50 -12.57 3.57 -17.34
CA CYS A 50 -13.25 2.31 -17.10
C CYS A 50 -14.35 2.16 -18.14
N TYR A 51 -14.20 1.24 -19.08
CA TYR A 51 -15.06 1.12 -20.28
C TYR A 51 -15.12 2.41 -21.09
N GLY A 52 -14.00 3.12 -21.22
CA GLY A 52 -13.93 4.42 -21.91
C GLY A 52 -14.60 5.58 -21.14
N LEU A 53 -15.08 5.35 -19.92
CA LEU A 53 -15.82 6.31 -19.12
C LEU A 53 -14.96 6.84 -17.95
N TRP A 54 -15.06 8.16 -17.69
CA TRP A 54 -14.51 8.75 -16.46
C TRP A 54 -15.32 8.35 -15.22
N PHE A 55 -16.63 8.15 -15.37
CA PHE A 55 -17.54 7.67 -14.33
C PHE A 55 -18.42 6.55 -14.90
N PRO A 56 -18.17 5.28 -14.55
CA PRO A 56 -18.97 4.16 -14.99
C PRO A 56 -20.29 4.11 -14.19
N ASN A 57 -21.37 4.60 -14.79
CA ASN A 57 -22.70 4.46 -14.22
C ASN A 57 -23.44 3.26 -14.84
N GLN A 58 -24.45 2.75 -14.14
CA GLN A 58 -25.16 1.56 -14.54
C GLN A 58 -25.87 1.70 -15.88
N GLU A 59 -26.41 2.88 -16.18
CA GLU A 59 -27.11 3.16 -17.44
C GLU A 59 -26.14 3.07 -18.64
N LYS A 60 -24.97 3.72 -18.56
CA LYS A 60 -23.98 3.66 -19.65
C LYS A 60 -23.38 2.27 -19.80
N LEU A 61 -23.15 1.56 -18.69
CA LEU A 61 -22.61 0.20 -18.74
C LEU A 61 -23.61 -0.79 -19.36
N SER A 62 -24.93 -0.61 -19.19
CA SER A 62 -25.95 -1.45 -19.82
C SER A 62 -26.02 -1.33 -21.34
N MET A 63 -25.42 -0.26 -21.90
CA MET A 63 -25.30 -0.07 -23.37
C MET A 63 -24.07 -0.74 -23.97
N ILE A 64 -23.18 -1.31 -23.13
CA ILE A 64 -21.94 -1.95 -23.58
C ILE A 64 -22.15 -3.46 -23.55
N SER A 65 -21.91 -4.13 -24.68
CA SER A 65 -22.20 -5.57 -24.88
C SER A 65 -21.27 -6.52 -24.11
N ASP A 66 -20.07 -6.06 -23.75
CA ASP A 66 -19.00 -6.95 -23.23
C ASP A 66 -18.71 -6.72 -21.74
N VAL A 67 -19.72 -6.31 -20.96
CA VAL A 67 -19.57 -6.16 -19.49
C VAL A 67 -19.81 -7.50 -18.84
N ASN A 68 -18.71 -8.14 -18.38
CA ASN A 68 -18.73 -9.48 -17.75
C ASN A 68 -18.64 -9.43 -16.22
N TYR A 69 -18.71 -8.25 -15.61
CA TYR A 69 -18.57 -8.05 -14.18
C TYR A 69 -19.85 -7.43 -13.59
N GLU A 70 -20.11 -7.76 -12.35
CA GLU A 70 -21.18 -7.13 -11.60
C GLU A 70 -20.89 -5.64 -11.35
N PHE A 71 -21.92 -4.80 -11.32
CA PHE A 71 -21.76 -3.37 -11.15
C PHE A 71 -20.93 -2.98 -9.90
N TYR A 72 -21.12 -3.70 -8.77
CA TYR A 72 -20.34 -3.43 -7.57
C TYR A 72 -18.84 -3.71 -7.74
N GLN A 73 -18.45 -4.70 -8.56
CA GLN A 73 -17.05 -5.01 -8.86
C GLN A 73 -16.41 -3.87 -9.65
N ILE A 74 -17.11 -3.36 -10.66
CA ILE A 74 -16.68 -2.21 -11.47
C ILE A 74 -16.51 -0.99 -10.59
N MET A 75 -17.47 -0.72 -9.71
CA MET A 75 -17.41 0.42 -8.79
C MET A 75 -16.27 0.29 -7.77
N LEU A 76 -15.99 -0.90 -7.24
CA LEU A 76 -14.86 -1.12 -6.33
C LEU A 76 -13.52 -0.79 -6.99
N GLU A 77 -13.29 -1.28 -8.20
CA GLU A 77 -12.06 -0.96 -8.93
C GLU A 77 -12.01 0.51 -9.31
N TRP A 78 -13.10 1.09 -9.80
CA TRP A 78 -13.17 2.50 -10.13
C TRP A 78 -12.92 3.40 -8.91
N ILE A 79 -13.56 3.13 -7.76
CA ILE A 79 -13.35 3.89 -6.52
C ILE A 79 -11.89 3.79 -6.07
N HIS A 80 -11.25 2.63 -6.22
CA HIS A 80 -9.83 2.46 -5.91
C HIS A 80 -8.96 3.40 -6.76
N ARG A 81 -9.18 3.47 -8.08
CA ARG A 81 -8.48 4.37 -8.99
C ARG A 81 -8.78 5.84 -8.68
N PHE A 82 -10.06 6.17 -8.47
CA PHE A 82 -10.52 7.52 -8.15
C PHE A 82 -9.91 8.05 -6.85
N ASN A 83 -9.91 7.23 -5.79
CA ASN A 83 -9.30 7.61 -4.51
C ASN A 83 -7.80 7.93 -4.65
N ALA A 84 -7.07 7.15 -5.43
CA ALA A 84 -5.65 7.42 -5.70
C ALA A 84 -5.44 8.76 -6.41
N ALA A 85 -6.25 9.07 -7.43
CA ALA A 85 -6.11 10.27 -8.26
C ALA A 85 -6.61 11.55 -7.54
N ILE A 86 -7.72 11.49 -6.82
CA ILE A 86 -8.43 12.68 -6.31
C ILE A 86 -8.07 12.98 -4.84
N PHE A 87 -7.69 11.97 -4.05
CA PHE A 87 -7.32 12.20 -2.65
C PHE A 87 -5.82 12.01 -2.41
N ILE A 88 -5.23 10.88 -2.78
CA ILE A 88 -3.82 10.60 -2.45
C ILE A 88 -2.89 11.54 -3.21
N ALA A 89 -3.05 11.70 -4.51
CA ALA A 89 -2.15 12.53 -5.29
C ALA A 89 -2.20 14.01 -4.86
N PRO A 90 -3.36 14.68 -4.72
CA PRO A 90 -3.40 16.07 -4.25
C PRO A 90 -2.92 16.22 -2.81
N LEU A 91 -3.28 15.32 -1.88
CA LEU A 91 -2.79 15.39 -0.50
C LEU A 91 -1.27 15.23 -0.43
N THR A 92 -0.70 14.35 -1.26
CA THR A 92 0.76 14.19 -1.34
C THR A 92 1.43 15.46 -1.83
N LEU A 93 0.88 16.14 -2.85
CA LEU A 93 1.38 17.43 -3.33
C LEU A 93 1.27 18.52 -2.25
N ILE A 94 0.19 18.55 -1.48
CA ILE A 94 0.01 19.48 -0.36
C ILE A 94 1.09 19.24 0.70
N VAL A 95 1.30 17.98 1.13
CA VAL A 95 2.35 17.61 2.09
C VAL A 95 3.73 18.01 1.58
N PHE A 96 4.01 17.78 0.30
CA PHE A 96 5.26 18.16 -0.34
C PHE A 96 5.47 19.68 -0.32
N ILE A 97 4.49 20.47 -0.78
CA ILE A 97 4.57 21.94 -0.86
C ILE A 97 4.73 22.56 0.55
N ILE A 98 4.00 22.04 1.53
CA ILE A 98 4.12 22.51 2.93
C ILE A 98 5.51 22.15 3.46
N GLY A 99 5.98 20.93 3.23
CA GLY A 99 7.28 20.45 3.71
C GLY A 99 8.45 21.25 3.13
N LEU A 100 8.37 21.72 1.87
CA LEU A 100 9.40 22.54 1.24
C LEU A 100 9.55 23.93 1.89
N LYS A 101 8.55 24.41 2.65
CA LYS A 101 8.64 25.69 3.38
C LYS A 101 9.43 25.56 4.69
N LEU A 102 9.81 24.37 5.07
CA LEU A 102 10.59 24.05 6.26
C LEU A 102 12.05 23.78 5.91
N ASN A 103 12.95 24.05 6.87
CA ASN A 103 14.38 23.78 6.69
C ASN A 103 14.67 22.27 6.78
N ASN A 104 15.81 21.88 6.23
CA ASN A 104 16.25 20.46 6.23
C ASN A 104 16.52 19.90 7.65
N SER A 105 16.75 20.79 8.63
CA SER A 105 16.84 20.44 10.06
C SER A 105 15.49 20.02 10.66
N ASP A 106 14.38 20.52 10.11
CA ASP A 106 13.04 20.24 10.60
C ASP A 106 12.43 19.05 9.90
N ILE A 107 12.54 19.02 8.57
CA ILE A 107 12.02 17.95 7.71
C ILE A 107 13.06 17.55 6.69
N ASN A 108 13.34 16.26 6.57
CA ASN A 108 14.27 15.75 5.58
C ASN A 108 13.68 15.90 4.16
N GLN A 109 14.16 16.89 3.41
CA GLN A 109 13.68 17.19 2.07
C GLN A 109 13.86 16.01 1.09
N LYS A 110 14.91 15.19 1.24
CA LYS A 110 15.07 13.97 0.43
C LYS A 110 13.89 13.01 0.60
N THR A 111 13.31 12.94 1.81
CA THR A 111 12.11 12.13 2.06
C THR A 111 10.89 12.71 1.31
N LEU A 112 10.74 14.03 1.24
CA LEU A 112 9.66 14.67 0.50
C LEU A 112 9.74 14.36 -1.01
N TYR A 113 10.94 14.50 -1.60
CA TYR A 113 11.14 14.12 -3.01
C TYR A 113 10.91 12.62 -3.24
N ALA A 114 11.36 11.76 -2.32
CA ALA A 114 11.11 10.33 -2.41
C ALA A 114 9.60 10.01 -2.43
N ILE A 115 8.78 10.68 -1.61
CA ILE A 115 7.32 10.50 -1.62
C ILE A 115 6.74 10.79 -3.00
N LEU A 116 7.15 11.87 -3.68
CA LEU A 116 6.66 12.18 -5.04
C LEU A 116 7.08 11.13 -6.06
N VAL A 117 8.34 10.69 -6.01
CA VAL A 117 8.84 9.65 -6.92
C VAL A 117 8.06 8.34 -6.70
N PHE A 118 7.90 7.93 -5.44
CA PHE A 118 7.15 6.70 -5.12
C PHE A 118 5.67 6.82 -5.48
N LEU A 119 5.05 7.99 -5.35
CA LEU A 119 3.68 8.22 -5.80
C LEU A 119 3.55 8.05 -7.33
N ALA A 120 4.46 8.65 -8.11
CA ALA A 120 4.45 8.55 -9.56
C ALA A 120 4.66 7.08 -10.01
N VAL A 121 5.66 6.41 -9.43
CA VAL A 121 5.95 5.00 -9.70
C VAL A 121 4.76 4.12 -9.31
N GLN A 122 4.10 4.41 -8.18
CA GLN A 122 2.92 3.68 -7.71
C GLN A 122 1.76 3.78 -8.70
N GLY A 123 1.52 4.97 -9.27
CA GLY A 123 0.50 5.16 -10.31
C GLY A 123 0.81 4.36 -11.57
N LEU A 124 2.08 4.39 -12.03
CA LEU A 124 2.52 3.63 -13.21
C LEU A 124 2.40 2.11 -12.99
N ILE A 125 2.85 1.60 -11.83
CA ILE A 125 2.71 0.18 -11.49
C ILE A 125 1.22 -0.18 -11.41
N GLY A 126 0.37 0.68 -10.83
CA GLY A 126 -1.08 0.45 -10.77
C GLY A 126 -1.71 0.33 -12.16
N GLY A 127 -1.33 1.18 -13.11
CA GLY A 127 -1.74 1.03 -14.52
C GLY A 127 -1.19 -0.26 -15.14
N PHE A 128 0.08 -0.59 -14.88
CA PHE A 128 0.71 -1.81 -15.39
C PHE A 128 0.01 -3.08 -14.90
N THR A 129 -0.51 -3.13 -13.67
CA THR A 129 -1.25 -4.32 -13.17
C THR A 129 -2.45 -4.66 -14.04
N VAL A 130 -3.12 -3.66 -14.65
CA VAL A 130 -4.26 -3.89 -15.56
C VAL A 130 -3.77 -4.56 -16.84
N PHE A 131 -2.71 -4.05 -17.46
CA PHE A 131 -2.12 -4.63 -18.70
C PHE A 131 -1.54 -6.02 -18.47
N ASP A 132 -0.94 -6.26 -17.30
CA ASP A 132 -0.39 -7.57 -16.88
C ASP A 132 -1.47 -8.53 -16.33
N ARG A 133 -2.75 -8.21 -16.49
CA ARG A 133 -3.90 -8.99 -16.03
C ARG A 133 -3.82 -9.36 -14.55
N ASN A 134 -3.31 -8.44 -13.73
CA ASN A 134 -3.17 -8.62 -12.29
C ASN A 134 -2.41 -9.91 -11.92
N SER A 135 -1.27 -10.17 -12.55
CA SER A 135 -0.42 -11.29 -12.17
C SER A 135 -0.07 -11.23 -10.67
N PRO A 136 0.19 -12.37 -10.01
CA PRO A 136 0.55 -12.39 -8.59
C PRO A 136 1.73 -11.46 -8.26
N TRP A 137 2.71 -11.37 -9.16
CA TRP A 137 3.91 -10.58 -8.99
C TRP A 137 3.67 -9.08 -9.16
N SER A 138 2.91 -8.68 -10.18
CA SER A 138 2.60 -7.26 -10.40
C SER A 138 1.79 -6.69 -9.23
N VAL A 139 0.82 -7.43 -8.71
CA VAL A 139 0.03 -7.05 -7.53
C VAL A 139 0.89 -6.99 -6.28
N ALA A 140 1.81 -7.94 -6.07
CA ALA A 140 2.72 -7.94 -4.93
C ALA A 140 3.68 -6.75 -4.98
N ILE A 141 4.26 -6.45 -6.14
CA ILE A 141 5.14 -5.29 -6.34
C ILE A 141 4.35 -3.99 -6.08
N HIS A 142 3.14 -3.85 -6.62
CA HIS A 142 2.27 -2.70 -6.40
C HIS A 142 2.00 -2.49 -4.89
N LEU A 143 1.67 -3.55 -4.15
CA LEU A 143 1.50 -3.48 -2.70
C LEU A 143 2.81 -3.08 -2.00
N GLY A 144 3.97 -3.63 -2.42
CA GLY A 144 5.27 -3.29 -1.85
C GLY A 144 5.59 -1.80 -1.95
N PHE A 145 5.38 -1.20 -3.11
CA PHE A 145 5.56 0.24 -3.32
C PHE A 145 4.57 1.08 -2.51
N ALA A 146 3.30 0.63 -2.36
CA ALA A 146 2.31 1.30 -1.52
C ALA A 146 2.75 1.32 -0.04
N LEU A 147 3.30 0.21 0.47
CA LEU A 147 3.82 0.13 1.83
C LEU A 147 5.03 1.03 2.05
N ILE A 148 5.95 1.10 1.07
CA ILE A 148 7.10 2.01 1.14
C ILE A 148 6.61 3.47 1.15
N LEU A 149 5.66 3.82 0.27
CA LEU A 149 5.06 5.15 0.27
C LEU A 149 4.44 5.50 1.63
N LEU A 150 3.69 4.58 2.22
CA LEU A 150 3.11 4.74 3.55
C LEU A 150 4.19 5.00 4.61
N LEU A 151 5.28 4.22 4.62
CA LEU A 151 6.39 4.38 5.55
C LEU A 151 7.09 5.75 5.40
N LEU A 152 7.26 6.23 4.16
CA LEU A 152 7.83 7.55 3.90
C LEU A 152 6.93 8.67 4.44
N VAL A 153 5.61 8.55 4.27
CA VAL A 153 4.66 9.54 4.81
C VAL A 153 4.62 9.49 6.33
N ILE A 154 4.64 8.30 6.94
CA ILE A 154 4.76 8.15 8.40
C ILE A 154 6.04 8.83 8.91
N ARG A 155 7.17 8.69 8.21
CA ARG A 155 8.41 9.36 8.58
C ARG A 155 8.26 10.88 8.58
N VAL A 156 7.61 11.48 7.58
CA VAL A 156 7.34 12.93 7.55
C VAL A 156 6.42 13.33 8.70
N PHE A 157 5.38 12.56 8.97
CA PHE A 157 4.49 12.80 10.10
C PHE A 157 5.24 12.78 11.44
N MET A 158 6.09 11.78 11.68
CA MET A 158 6.90 11.67 12.90
C MET A 158 7.85 12.85 13.07
N GLN A 159 8.48 13.31 12.00
CA GLN A 159 9.31 14.51 12.01
C GLN A 159 8.48 15.76 12.37
N SER A 160 7.23 15.88 11.86
CA SER A 160 6.33 17.00 12.18
C SER A 160 5.88 17.01 13.65
N LEU A 161 5.99 15.90 14.36
CA LEU A 161 5.71 15.79 15.79
C LEU A 161 6.90 16.26 16.67
N ASN A 162 7.99 16.76 16.08
CA ASN A 162 9.26 17.01 16.75
C ASN A 162 9.81 15.80 17.52
N LEU A 163 9.34 14.62 17.17
CA LEU A 163 9.96 13.39 17.58
C LEU A 163 11.24 13.25 16.75
N ASN A 164 12.24 14.09 17.08
CA ASN A 164 13.60 13.79 16.72
C ASN A 164 13.88 12.45 17.37
N LEU A 165 13.74 11.40 16.56
CA LEU A 165 14.45 10.17 16.82
C LEU A 165 15.92 10.54 16.69
N ASP A 166 16.45 11.21 17.70
CA ASP A 166 17.87 11.31 17.94
C ASP A 166 18.32 9.87 18.18
N ILE A 167 18.58 9.23 17.04
CA ILE A 167 19.22 7.92 16.98
C ILE A 167 20.67 8.19 17.34
N SER A 168 20.91 8.60 18.58
CA SER A 168 22.22 8.61 19.19
C SER A 168 22.60 7.15 19.45
N PHE A 169 23.44 6.67 18.59
CA PHE A 169 23.73 5.33 18.18
C PHE A 169 24.62 4.48 19.10
N PRO A 170 24.57 4.38 20.40
CA PRO A 170 25.08 3.11 20.95
C PRO A 170 24.07 2.27 21.76
N LYS A 171 23.04 2.85 22.37
CA LYS A 171 22.08 2.06 23.17
C LYS A 171 20.85 1.55 22.39
N ILE A 172 20.54 2.18 21.25
CA ILE A 172 19.35 1.86 20.43
C ILE A 172 19.67 0.87 19.31
N LYS A 173 20.97 0.58 19.03
CA LYS A 173 21.35 -0.30 17.91
C LYS A 173 20.63 -1.65 17.91
N GLY A 174 20.48 -2.30 19.04
CA GLY A 174 19.78 -3.58 19.14
C GLY A 174 18.27 -3.46 18.89
N LYS A 175 17.62 -2.48 19.52
CA LYS A 175 16.17 -2.28 19.39
C LYS A 175 15.79 -1.77 17.97
N LEU A 176 16.56 -0.86 17.38
CA LEU A 176 16.34 -0.39 16.02
C LEU A 176 16.52 -1.51 15.00
N SER A 177 17.56 -2.32 15.13
CA SER A 177 17.77 -3.50 14.29
C SER A 177 16.60 -4.46 14.38
N THR A 178 16.12 -4.74 15.61
CA THR A 178 14.97 -5.60 15.85
C THR A 178 13.72 -5.04 15.18
N LEU A 179 13.45 -3.74 15.30
CA LEU A 179 12.32 -3.07 14.66
C LEU A 179 12.38 -3.15 13.13
N ILE A 180 13.55 -2.83 12.53
CA ILE A 180 13.75 -2.89 11.08
C ILE A 180 13.52 -4.31 10.56
N ILE A 181 14.07 -5.32 11.24
CA ILE A 181 13.89 -6.71 10.86
C ILE A 181 12.42 -7.13 11.01
N SER A 182 11.72 -6.67 12.05
CA SER A 182 10.28 -6.94 12.22
C SER A 182 9.46 -6.33 11.10
N ILE A 183 9.70 -5.07 10.73
CA ILE A 183 9.06 -4.40 9.58
C ILE A 183 9.33 -5.18 8.29
N PHE A 184 10.57 -5.62 8.06
CA PHE A 184 10.93 -6.42 6.89
C PHE A 184 10.10 -7.71 6.81
N PHE A 185 9.99 -8.48 7.91
CA PHE A 185 9.20 -9.72 7.92
C PHE A 185 7.71 -9.46 7.74
N ILE A 186 7.16 -8.38 8.32
CA ILE A 186 5.76 -7.97 8.12
C ILE A 186 5.52 -7.68 6.63
N MET A 187 6.37 -6.85 6.01
CA MET A 187 6.25 -6.54 4.59
C MET A 187 6.34 -7.79 3.73
N LEU A 188 7.29 -8.68 4.00
CA LEU A 188 7.46 -9.94 3.29
C LEU A 188 6.22 -10.84 3.44
N THR A 189 5.63 -10.91 4.64
CA THR A 189 4.39 -11.64 4.89
C THR A 189 3.22 -11.07 4.07
N MET A 190 3.09 -9.73 4.00
CA MET A 190 2.04 -9.08 3.22
C MET A 190 2.20 -9.34 1.72
N LEU A 191 3.43 -9.29 1.20
CA LEU A 191 3.74 -9.60 -0.20
C LEU A 191 3.41 -11.06 -0.54
N MET A 192 3.84 -11.98 0.31
CA MET A 192 3.51 -13.42 0.14
C MET A 192 2.01 -13.66 0.23
N GLY A 193 1.28 -12.94 1.10
CA GLY A 193 -0.19 -13.00 1.16
C GLY A 193 -0.86 -12.55 -0.14
N ALA A 194 -0.31 -11.54 -0.82
CA ALA A 194 -0.78 -11.11 -2.13
C ALA A 194 -0.56 -12.21 -3.19
N ILE A 195 0.60 -12.86 -3.17
CA ILE A 195 0.92 -13.98 -4.07
C ILE A 195 -0.01 -15.16 -3.81
N VAL A 196 -0.19 -15.59 -2.55
CA VAL A 196 -1.11 -16.67 -2.15
C VAL A 196 -2.52 -16.42 -2.67
N SER A 197 -3.03 -15.20 -2.49
CA SER A 197 -4.39 -14.84 -2.92
C SER A 197 -4.56 -14.89 -4.44
N LYS A 198 -3.55 -14.45 -5.20
CA LYS A 198 -3.63 -14.34 -6.67
C LYS A 198 -3.22 -15.62 -7.40
N SER A 199 -2.39 -16.48 -6.80
CA SER A 199 -1.99 -17.76 -7.38
C SER A 199 -3.03 -18.90 -7.21
N GLY A 200 -4.18 -18.62 -6.59
CA GLY A 200 -5.17 -19.64 -6.24
C GLY A 200 -4.75 -20.54 -5.08
N SER A 201 -3.67 -20.16 -4.36
CA SER A 201 -3.13 -20.95 -3.25
C SER A 201 -3.88 -20.75 -1.93
N SER A 202 -4.84 -19.84 -1.87
CA SER A 202 -5.55 -19.46 -0.63
C SER A 202 -6.34 -20.61 -0.01
N LEU A 203 -6.88 -21.51 -0.81
CA LEU A 203 -7.63 -22.69 -0.38
C LEU A 203 -6.83 -23.99 -0.56
N ALA A 204 -5.52 -23.92 -0.79
CA ALA A 204 -4.69 -25.10 -1.03
C ALA A 204 -4.43 -25.94 0.23
N CYS A 205 -4.61 -25.35 1.42
CA CYS A 205 -4.36 -26.00 2.71
C CYS A 205 -5.66 -26.20 3.48
N ASP A 206 -6.01 -27.45 3.75
CA ASP A 206 -7.27 -27.85 4.40
C ASP A 206 -7.20 -27.74 5.93
N ILE A 207 -6.00 -27.85 6.51
CA ILE A 207 -5.79 -27.88 7.96
C ILE A 207 -4.75 -26.84 8.41
N TRP A 208 -4.80 -26.51 9.68
CA TRP A 208 -3.85 -25.61 10.35
C TRP A 208 -3.22 -26.32 11.57
N PRO A 209 -1.94 -26.15 11.86
CA PRO A 209 -0.90 -25.35 11.18
C PRO A 209 -0.32 -26.02 9.93
N LEU A 210 -0.42 -27.33 9.81
CA LEU A 210 0.02 -28.12 8.67
C LEU A 210 -0.96 -27.93 7.50
N CYS A 211 -0.52 -28.19 6.29
CA CYS A 211 -1.31 -27.95 5.09
C CYS A 211 -2.21 -29.12 4.72
N SER A 212 -1.81 -30.35 5.05
CA SER A 212 -2.57 -31.58 4.83
C SER A 212 -2.08 -32.67 5.78
N ASN A 213 -2.89 -33.70 5.98
CA ASN A 213 -2.51 -34.90 6.75
C ASN A 213 -1.46 -35.74 6.04
N ASP A 214 -1.31 -35.59 4.72
CA ASP A 214 -0.38 -36.37 3.90
C ASP A 214 0.91 -35.57 3.70
N GLY A 215 1.93 -35.84 4.49
CA GLY A 215 3.19 -35.08 4.51
C GLY A 215 3.90 -34.89 3.16
N LEU A 216 3.65 -35.77 2.17
CA LEU A 216 4.21 -35.70 0.82
C LEU A 216 3.55 -34.65 -0.09
N SER A 217 2.30 -34.24 0.21
CA SER A 217 1.56 -33.26 -0.61
C SER A 217 2.00 -31.80 -0.38
N ILE A 218 2.85 -31.54 0.61
CA ILE A 218 3.37 -30.20 0.96
C ILE A 218 4.17 -29.60 -0.20
N PHE A 219 4.84 -30.40 -1.02
CA PHE A 219 5.67 -29.95 -2.14
C PHE A 219 4.87 -29.58 -3.40
N GLN A 220 3.54 -29.72 -3.41
CA GLN A 220 2.74 -29.15 -4.48
C GLN A 220 2.87 -27.61 -4.46
N HIS A 221 3.10 -26.99 -5.61
CA HIS A 221 3.42 -25.57 -5.76
C HIS A 221 2.49 -24.64 -4.93
N ASN A 222 1.18 -24.84 -5.02
CA ASN A 222 0.21 -23.98 -4.31
C ASN A 222 0.24 -24.18 -2.80
N LYS A 223 0.42 -25.41 -2.31
CA LYS A 223 0.54 -25.71 -0.88
C LYS A 223 1.84 -25.15 -0.33
N PHE A 224 2.93 -25.29 -1.06
CA PHE A 224 4.25 -24.77 -0.66
C PHE A 224 4.23 -23.24 -0.50
N ILE A 225 3.65 -22.48 -1.45
CA ILE A 225 3.50 -21.03 -1.36
C ILE A 225 2.67 -20.65 -0.11
N HIS A 226 1.58 -21.36 0.15
CA HIS A 226 0.73 -21.11 1.33
C HIS A 226 1.47 -21.39 2.64
N ILE A 227 2.27 -22.44 2.71
CA ILE A 227 3.08 -22.77 3.91
C ILE A 227 4.12 -21.70 4.15
N ILE A 228 4.84 -21.24 3.13
CA ILE A 228 5.81 -20.15 3.28
C ILE A 228 5.12 -18.91 3.88
N HIS A 229 3.93 -18.55 3.38
CA HIS A 229 3.19 -17.41 3.94
C HIS A 229 2.84 -17.62 5.42
N ARG A 230 2.39 -18.84 5.83
CA ARG A 230 2.10 -19.17 7.24
C ARG A 230 3.35 -19.06 8.12
N VAL A 231 4.48 -19.61 7.67
CA VAL A 231 5.76 -19.54 8.40
C VAL A 231 6.19 -18.09 8.58
N LEU A 232 6.12 -17.27 7.53
CA LEU A 232 6.44 -15.85 7.61
C LEU A 232 5.51 -15.10 8.55
N ALA A 233 4.21 -15.43 8.58
CA ALA A 233 3.24 -14.84 9.50
C ALA A 233 3.58 -15.18 10.96
N ILE A 234 3.94 -16.43 11.25
CA ILE A 234 4.38 -16.86 12.58
C ILE A 234 5.67 -16.13 13.01
N ILE A 235 6.67 -16.07 12.11
CA ILE A 235 7.92 -15.35 12.39
C ILE A 235 7.62 -13.87 12.67
N SER A 236 6.76 -13.24 11.87
CA SER A 236 6.37 -11.83 12.06
C SER A 236 5.68 -11.61 13.40
N ALA A 237 4.76 -12.49 13.80
CA ALA A 237 4.06 -12.42 15.08
C ALA A 237 5.03 -12.56 16.27
N ILE A 238 5.94 -13.53 16.21
CA ILE A 238 6.99 -13.72 17.24
C ILE A 238 7.88 -12.47 17.31
N ARG A 239 8.30 -11.94 16.17
CA ARG A 239 9.17 -10.74 16.12
C ARG A 239 8.48 -9.51 16.71
N ILE A 240 7.18 -9.30 16.46
CA ILE A 240 6.41 -8.19 17.03
C ILE A 240 6.33 -8.34 18.56
N TYR A 241 6.16 -9.55 19.07
CA TYR A 241 6.07 -9.80 20.52
C TYR A 241 7.38 -9.45 21.26
N PHE A 242 8.55 -9.59 20.61
CA PHE A 242 9.86 -9.31 21.21
C PHE A 242 10.44 -7.91 20.87
N VAL A 243 9.68 -6.99 20.24
CA VAL A 243 10.06 -5.58 20.00
C VAL A 243 9.66 -4.70 21.17
#